data_707dfa7e7d2bbc9e913f6c0e43862a6a
#
_entry.id   707dfa7e7d2bbc9e913f6c0e43862a6a
#
_cell.length_a   1.000
_cell.length_b   1.000
_cell.length_c   1.000
_cell.angle_alpha   90.00
_cell.angle_beta   90.00
_cell.angle_gamma   90.00
#
_symmetry.space_group_name_H-M   'P 1'
#
loop_
_entity.id
_entity.type
_entity.pdbx_description
1 polymer ?
#
loop_
_entity_poly.entity_id
_entity_poly.type
_entity_poly.pdbx_seq_one_letter_code
_entity_poly.pdbx_strand_id
1 'polypeptide(L)'
;MSFLKRLLRPRGDDLSRFRPLWHRIVELSRDPRWYREGGVADSLIGRFDAVTLVLSAVLLRMERDEALIEPSARLTELFVTDMDGQLRESGVGDLVVGKHMGKLMGALGGRLGGYRDALAQNGNAALGEAITRNVTLRDGASPEASAALMRGLAEALTKADSDALLAGSFAL
;
A
#
# COMPACT_ATOMS: atom_id res chain seq x y z
N MET A 1 10.21 -17.86 33.50
CA MET A 1 9.16 -16.98 32.94
C MET A 1 8.34 -17.79 31.95
N SER A 2 7.03 -17.90 32.22
CA SER A 2 6.14 -18.94 31.66
C SER A 2 5.87 -18.76 30.17
N PHE A 3 6.07 -19.83 29.39
CA PHE A 3 5.72 -20.00 27.97
C PHE A 3 4.23 -19.63 27.67
N LEU A 4 3.36 -19.81 28.65
CA LEU A 4 1.94 -19.45 28.60
C LEU A 4 1.66 -17.94 28.50
N LYS A 5 2.54 -17.05 29.03
CA LYS A 5 2.42 -15.60 28.89
C LYS A 5 2.68 -15.10 27.47
N ARG A 6 3.38 -15.88 26.66
CA ARG A 6 3.70 -15.56 25.25
C ARG A 6 2.53 -15.90 24.29
N LEU A 7 1.69 -16.87 24.68
CA LEU A 7 0.48 -17.29 23.93
C LEU A 7 -0.75 -16.41 24.20
N LEU A 8 -0.74 -15.65 25.31
CA LEU A 8 -1.86 -14.81 25.77
C LEU A 8 -1.63 -13.32 25.50
N ARG A 9 -0.63 -12.93 24.67
CA ARG A 9 -0.55 -11.55 24.18
C ARG A 9 -1.74 -11.28 23.28
N PRO A 10 -2.57 -10.24 23.58
CA PRO A 10 -3.67 -9.85 22.72
C PRO A 10 -3.10 -9.53 21.32
N ARG A 11 -3.64 -10.15 20.30
CA ARG A 11 -3.28 -9.89 18.89
C ARG A 11 -3.39 -8.41 18.49
N GLY A 12 -4.14 -7.61 19.26
CA GLY A 12 -4.31 -6.18 19.03
C GLY A 12 -3.10 -5.30 19.32
N ASP A 13 -2.25 -5.70 20.29
CA ASP A 13 -1.09 -4.89 20.71
C ASP A 13 0.07 -4.93 19.73
N ASP A 14 0.13 -5.99 18.92
CA ASP A 14 1.21 -6.20 17.95
C ASP A 14 1.03 -5.35 16.66
N LEU A 15 -0.21 -5.05 16.27
CA LEU A 15 -0.49 -4.21 15.09
C LEU A 15 -0.32 -2.72 15.38
N SER A 16 -0.43 -2.28 16.63
CA SER A 16 -0.33 -0.87 17.00
C SER A 16 1.02 -0.25 16.65
N ARG A 17 2.11 -1.03 16.72
CA ARG A 17 3.46 -0.61 16.36
C ARG A 17 3.64 -0.27 14.87
N PHE A 18 2.76 -0.77 13.99
CA PHE A 18 2.79 -0.50 12.56
C PHE A 18 1.85 0.65 12.14
N ARG A 19 1.05 1.19 13.08
CA ARG A 19 0.17 2.33 12.82
C ARG A 19 0.90 3.57 12.31
N PRO A 20 2.09 3.95 12.82
CA PRO A 20 2.81 5.10 12.28
C PRO A 20 3.12 4.94 10.79
N LEU A 21 3.63 3.78 10.36
CA LEU A 21 3.88 3.50 8.95
C LEU A 21 2.58 3.49 8.14
N TRP A 22 1.51 2.87 8.66
CA TRP A 22 0.21 2.86 8.01
C TRP A 22 -0.36 4.27 7.81
N HIS A 23 -0.31 5.10 8.83
CA HIS A 23 -0.75 6.49 8.74
C HIS A 23 0.07 7.27 7.70
N ARG A 24 1.38 7.02 7.63
CA ARG A 24 2.25 7.64 6.62
C ARG A 24 1.86 7.20 5.21
N ILE A 25 1.55 5.93 5.00
CA ILE A 25 1.04 5.42 3.70
C ILE A 25 -0.25 6.13 3.31
N VAL A 26 -1.21 6.23 4.23
CA VAL A 26 -2.49 6.92 3.98
C VAL A 26 -2.26 8.41 3.68
N GLU A 27 -1.39 9.08 4.43
CA GLU A 27 -1.01 10.48 4.18
C GLU A 27 -0.42 10.66 2.78
N LEU A 28 0.56 9.83 2.40
CA LEU A 28 1.21 9.87 1.10
C LEU A 28 0.25 9.59 -0.05
N SER A 29 -0.72 8.70 0.15
CA SER A 29 -1.74 8.42 -0.86
C SER A 29 -2.71 9.58 -1.10
N ARG A 30 -2.80 10.51 -0.14
CA ARG A 30 -3.62 11.72 -0.23
C ARG A 30 -2.87 12.92 -0.82
N ASP A 31 -1.60 12.76 -1.16
CA ASP A 31 -0.83 13.84 -1.80
C ASP A 31 -1.57 14.31 -3.07
N PRO A 32 -1.87 15.62 -3.18
CA PRO A 32 -2.57 16.16 -4.35
C PRO A 32 -1.92 15.88 -5.69
N ARG A 33 -0.61 15.61 -5.72
CA ARG A 33 0.13 15.27 -6.95
C ARG A 33 -0.41 14.02 -7.64
N TRP A 34 -0.84 13.00 -6.87
CA TRP A 34 -1.46 11.80 -7.46
C TRP A 34 -2.68 12.12 -8.31
N TYR A 35 -3.49 13.08 -7.84
CA TYR A 35 -4.78 13.43 -8.44
C TYR A 35 -4.65 14.50 -9.52
N ARG A 36 -3.86 15.55 -9.27
CA ARG A 36 -3.73 16.70 -10.17
C ARG A 36 -2.82 16.41 -11.35
N GLU A 37 -1.64 15.88 -11.07
CA GLU A 37 -0.59 15.60 -12.04
C GLU A 37 -0.66 14.15 -12.52
N GLY A 38 -0.75 13.21 -11.58
CA GLY A 38 -0.79 11.78 -11.83
C GLY A 38 -2.09 11.28 -12.47
N GLY A 39 -3.13 12.10 -12.48
CA GLY A 39 -4.38 11.76 -13.16
C GLY A 39 -5.24 10.71 -12.46
N VAL A 40 -4.92 10.31 -11.22
CA VAL A 40 -5.78 9.41 -10.44
C VAL A 40 -7.16 10.05 -10.27
N ALA A 41 -8.22 9.28 -10.48
CA ALA A 41 -9.58 9.78 -10.29
C ALA A 41 -9.85 10.12 -8.83
N ASP A 42 -10.35 11.33 -8.54
CA ASP A 42 -10.75 11.71 -7.18
C ASP A 42 -12.15 11.15 -6.87
N SER A 43 -12.20 9.84 -6.81
CA SER A 43 -13.37 9.02 -6.48
C SER A 43 -13.01 8.05 -5.36
N LEU A 44 -14.00 7.40 -4.76
CA LEU A 44 -13.75 6.38 -3.73
C LEU A 44 -12.80 5.29 -4.24
N ILE A 45 -13.02 4.81 -5.47
CA ILE A 45 -12.20 3.78 -6.10
C ILE A 45 -10.78 4.29 -6.38
N GLY A 46 -10.64 5.49 -6.96
CA GLY A 46 -9.33 6.06 -7.24
C GLY A 46 -8.52 6.36 -5.98
N ARG A 47 -9.16 6.82 -4.90
CA ARG A 47 -8.51 6.99 -3.60
C ARG A 47 -8.04 5.67 -3.01
N PHE A 48 -8.84 4.61 -3.15
CA PHE A 48 -8.45 3.26 -2.77
C PHE A 48 -7.25 2.76 -3.60
N ASP A 49 -7.26 2.99 -4.91
CA ASP A 49 -6.15 2.62 -5.79
C ASP A 49 -4.88 3.38 -5.43
N ALA A 50 -4.95 4.67 -5.06
CA ALA A 50 -3.82 5.46 -4.59
C ALA A 50 -3.22 4.88 -3.30
N VAL A 51 -4.05 4.51 -2.31
CA VAL A 51 -3.56 3.83 -1.07
C VAL A 51 -2.86 2.53 -1.42
N THR A 52 -3.44 1.71 -2.30
CA THR A 52 -2.87 0.43 -2.70
C THR A 52 -1.56 0.61 -3.48
N LEU A 53 -1.44 1.65 -4.29
CA LEU A 53 -0.23 2.00 -5.03
C LEU A 53 0.92 2.34 -4.08
N VAL A 54 0.68 3.23 -3.11
CA VAL A 54 1.68 3.63 -2.10
C VAL A 54 2.04 2.45 -1.21
N LEU A 55 1.06 1.69 -0.73
CA LEU A 55 1.29 0.46 0.05
C LEU A 55 2.17 -0.53 -0.73
N SER A 56 1.90 -0.71 -2.04
CA SER A 56 2.70 -1.59 -2.88
C SER A 56 4.17 -1.16 -2.94
N ALA A 57 4.45 0.14 -3.09
CA ALA A 57 5.83 0.65 -3.08
C ALA A 57 6.54 0.34 -1.75
N VAL A 58 5.84 0.52 -0.61
CA VAL A 58 6.37 0.22 0.72
C VAL A 58 6.62 -1.28 0.89
N LEU A 59 5.68 -2.14 0.52
CA LEU A 59 5.83 -3.59 0.62
C LEU A 59 6.99 -4.09 -0.26
N LEU A 60 7.16 -3.58 -1.47
CA LEU A 60 8.28 -3.91 -2.36
C LEU A 60 9.65 -3.47 -1.77
N ARG A 61 9.68 -2.36 -1.01
CA ARG A 61 10.88 -1.99 -0.25
C ARG A 61 11.15 -2.98 0.89
N MET A 62 10.09 -3.39 1.60
CA MET A 62 10.21 -4.32 2.74
C MET A 62 10.66 -5.71 2.31
N GLU A 63 10.27 -6.19 1.13
CA GLU A 63 10.69 -7.49 0.57
C GLU A 63 12.21 -7.63 0.40
N ARG A 64 12.96 -6.51 0.34
CA ARG A 64 14.41 -6.50 0.15
C ARG A 64 15.21 -6.66 1.43
N ASP A 65 14.54 -6.72 2.57
CA ASP A 65 15.14 -6.79 3.89
C ASP A 65 14.49 -7.94 4.68
N GLU A 66 15.26 -8.98 4.98
CA GLU A 66 14.77 -10.16 5.71
C GLU A 66 14.13 -9.78 7.06
N ALA A 67 14.67 -8.76 7.74
CA ALA A 67 14.14 -8.26 9.00
C ALA A 67 12.75 -7.62 8.86
N LEU A 68 12.36 -7.23 7.64
CA LEU A 68 11.07 -6.59 7.35
C LEU A 68 10.00 -7.55 6.79
N ILE A 69 10.30 -8.83 6.58
CA ILE A 69 9.34 -9.81 6.05
C ILE A 69 8.16 -9.98 7.02
N GLU A 70 8.42 -10.23 8.29
CA GLU A 70 7.34 -10.33 9.30
C GLU A 70 6.61 -9.00 9.50
N PRO A 71 7.27 -7.84 9.65
CA PRO A 71 6.64 -6.53 9.61
C PRO A 71 5.73 -6.28 8.39
N SER A 72 6.10 -6.73 7.19
CA SER A 72 5.30 -6.55 5.98
C SER A 72 3.97 -7.32 6.04
N ALA A 73 3.98 -8.53 6.60
CA ALA A 73 2.77 -9.30 6.84
C ALA A 73 1.85 -8.59 7.83
N ARG A 74 2.38 -8.02 8.91
CA ARG A 74 1.61 -7.24 9.91
C ARG A 74 1.03 -5.95 9.34
N LEU A 75 1.80 -5.25 8.51
CA LEU A 75 1.31 -4.08 7.80
C LEU A 75 0.15 -4.44 6.87
N THR A 76 0.24 -5.58 6.17
CA THR A 76 -0.83 -6.09 5.31
C THR A 76 -2.08 -6.46 6.13
N GLU A 77 -1.93 -7.08 7.30
CA GLU A 77 -3.05 -7.36 8.22
C GLU A 77 -3.73 -6.07 8.68
N LEU A 78 -2.95 -5.02 8.98
CA LEU A 78 -3.48 -3.72 9.37
C LEU A 78 -4.26 -3.06 8.23
N PHE A 79 -3.74 -3.09 7.01
CA PHE A 79 -4.43 -2.64 5.81
C PHE A 79 -5.78 -3.36 5.61
N VAL A 80 -5.78 -4.69 5.73
CA VAL A 80 -7.00 -5.50 5.60
C VAL A 80 -8.03 -5.11 6.66
N THR A 81 -7.59 -4.95 7.90
CA THR A 81 -8.46 -4.58 9.03
C THR A 81 -9.09 -3.22 8.84
N ASP A 82 -8.30 -2.24 8.38
CA ASP A 82 -8.77 -0.87 8.14
C ASP A 82 -9.76 -0.81 6.97
N MET A 83 -9.48 -1.53 5.89
CA MET A 83 -10.39 -1.61 4.74
C MET A 83 -11.69 -2.36 5.07
N ASP A 84 -11.64 -3.44 5.85
CA ASP A 84 -12.83 -4.13 6.35
C ASP A 84 -13.71 -3.19 7.17
N GLY A 85 -13.11 -2.41 8.08
CA GLY A 85 -13.80 -1.39 8.86
C GLY A 85 -14.51 -0.36 7.99
N GLN A 86 -13.81 0.20 7.00
CA GLN A 86 -14.37 1.21 6.09
C GLN A 86 -15.54 0.66 5.24
N LEU A 87 -15.45 -0.60 4.78
CA LEU A 87 -16.55 -1.25 4.04
C LEU A 87 -17.78 -1.45 4.93
N ARG A 88 -17.61 -1.85 6.20
CA ARG A 88 -18.71 -2.00 7.16
C ARG A 88 -19.37 -0.67 7.49
N GLU A 89 -18.59 0.38 7.70
CA GLU A 89 -19.09 1.73 7.95
C GLU A 89 -19.89 2.28 6.76
N SER A 90 -19.55 1.86 5.54
CA SER A 90 -20.32 2.21 4.34
C SER A 90 -21.60 1.37 4.12
N GLY A 91 -21.97 0.49 5.09
CA GLY A 91 -23.21 -0.26 5.07
C GLY A 91 -23.17 -1.55 4.25
N VAL A 92 -21.98 -2.05 3.91
CA VAL A 92 -21.81 -3.32 3.19
C VAL A 92 -22.01 -4.49 4.17
N GLY A 93 -22.90 -5.43 3.85
CA GLY A 93 -23.20 -6.59 4.71
C GLY A 93 -22.02 -7.58 4.82
N ASP A 94 -21.93 -8.28 5.97
CA ASP A 94 -20.79 -9.15 6.35
C ASP A 94 -20.36 -10.19 5.29
N LEU A 95 -21.32 -10.85 4.66
CA LEU A 95 -21.03 -11.85 3.60
C LEU A 95 -20.36 -11.22 2.37
N VAL A 96 -20.76 -9.98 2.05
CA VAL A 96 -20.21 -9.23 0.92
C VAL A 96 -18.82 -8.69 1.26
N VAL A 97 -18.61 -8.25 2.51
CA VAL A 97 -17.30 -7.80 3.01
C VAL A 97 -16.25 -8.89 2.84
N GLY A 98 -16.50 -10.13 3.30
CA GLY A 98 -15.54 -11.24 3.15
C GLY A 98 -15.15 -11.53 1.71
N LYS A 99 -16.12 -11.48 0.79
CA LYS A 99 -15.86 -11.64 -0.66
C LYS A 99 -15.01 -10.49 -1.24
N HIS A 100 -15.29 -9.25 -0.82
CA HIS A 100 -14.51 -8.08 -1.22
C HIS A 100 -13.08 -8.16 -0.70
N MET A 101 -12.88 -8.56 0.55
CA MET A 101 -11.55 -8.70 1.13
C MET A 101 -10.72 -9.77 0.41
N GLY A 102 -11.32 -10.91 0.04
CA GLY A 102 -10.64 -11.94 -0.76
C GLY A 102 -10.19 -11.42 -2.13
N LYS A 103 -11.06 -10.66 -2.81
CA LYS A 103 -10.71 -10.00 -4.10
C LYS A 103 -9.61 -8.94 -3.93
N LEU A 104 -9.67 -8.18 -2.85
CA LEU A 104 -8.68 -7.15 -2.51
C LEU A 104 -7.29 -7.76 -2.33
N MET A 105 -7.20 -8.85 -1.57
CA MET A 105 -5.93 -9.53 -1.32
C MET A 105 -5.36 -10.17 -2.61
N GLY A 106 -6.22 -10.78 -3.42
CA GLY A 106 -5.83 -11.30 -4.72
C GLY A 106 -5.33 -10.21 -5.66
N ALA A 107 -6.04 -9.07 -5.70
CA ALA A 107 -5.64 -7.91 -6.49
C ALA A 107 -4.32 -7.30 -5.99
N LEU A 108 -4.09 -7.20 -4.68
CA LEU A 108 -2.84 -6.70 -4.11
C LEU A 108 -1.65 -7.55 -4.55
N GLY A 109 -1.77 -8.88 -4.48
CA GLY A 109 -0.71 -9.79 -4.92
C GLY A 109 -0.35 -9.61 -6.40
N GLY A 110 -1.35 -9.50 -7.28
CA GLY A 110 -1.14 -9.24 -8.71
C GLY A 110 -0.52 -7.87 -8.97
N ARG A 111 -0.97 -6.84 -8.24
CA ARG A 111 -0.40 -5.48 -8.32
C ARG A 111 1.08 -5.44 -7.90
N LEU A 112 1.43 -6.10 -6.79
CA LEU A 112 2.82 -6.22 -6.32
C LEU A 112 3.72 -6.85 -7.37
N GLY A 113 3.30 -7.96 -7.99
CA GLY A 113 4.06 -8.58 -9.09
C GLY A 113 4.28 -7.63 -10.25
N GLY A 114 3.20 -7.03 -10.76
CA GLY A 114 3.27 -6.09 -11.88
C GLY A 114 4.14 -4.86 -11.60
N TYR A 115 4.05 -4.28 -10.43
CA TYR A 115 4.88 -3.12 -10.05
C TYR A 115 6.34 -3.51 -9.82
N ARG A 116 6.62 -4.68 -9.24
CA ARG A 116 7.99 -5.21 -9.07
C ARG A 116 8.68 -5.33 -10.42
N ASP A 117 8.04 -5.98 -11.38
CA ASP A 117 8.59 -6.21 -12.70
C ASP A 117 8.78 -4.91 -13.48
N ALA A 118 7.83 -3.97 -13.34
CA ALA A 118 7.89 -2.67 -13.99
C ALA A 118 8.95 -1.74 -13.39
N LEU A 119 9.14 -1.74 -12.06
CA LEU A 119 10.17 -0.96 -11.38
C LEU A 119 11.58 -1.47 -11.68
N ALA A 120 11.74 -2.75 -12.00
CA ALA A 120 13.02 -3.34 -12.40
C ALA A 120 13.47 -2.88 -13.80
N GLN A 121 12.55 -2.37 -14.61
CA GLN A 121 12.85 -1.85 -15.94
C GLN A 121 13.26 -0.36 -15.90
N ASN A 122 14.09 0.03 -16.86
CA ASN A 122 14.47 1.43 -17.02
C ASN A 122 13.31 2.28 -17.59
N GLY A 123 13.22 3.52 -17.14
CA GLY A 123 12.18 4.45 -17.59
C GLY A 123 10.81 4.13 -16.98
N ASN A 124 9.77 4.81 -17.45
CA ASN A 124 8.44 4.77 -16.86
C ASN A 124 7.39 4.03 -17.70
N ALA A 125 7.73 3.55 -18.90
CA ALA A 125 6.76 2.96 -19.83
C ALA A 125 6.07 1.72 -19.21
N ALA A 126 6.82 0.73 -18.74
CA ALA A 126 6.27 -0.48 -18.12
C ALA A 126 5.48 -0.17 -16.84
N LEU A 127 5.95 0.81 -16.06
CA LEU A 127 5.25 1.25 -14.86
C LEU A 127 3.94 1.97 -15.20
N GLY A 128 3.92 2.79 -16.26
CA GLY A 128 2.71 3.41 -16.80
C GLY A 128 1.67 2.37 -17.24
N GLU A 129 2.10 1.32 -17.93
CA GLU A 129 1.21 0.19 -18.29
C GLU A 129 0.65 -0.53 -17.05
N ALA A 130 1.49 -0.78 -16.04
CA ALA A 130 1.06 -1.40 -14.80
C ALA A 130 0.05 -0.52 -14.04
N ILE A 131 0.25 0.80 -14.02
CA ILE A 131 -0.67 1.79 -13.44
C ILE A 131 -1.99 1.80 -14.22
N THR A 132 -1.97 1.85 -15.54
CA THR A 132 -3.18 1.82 -16.37
C THR A 132 -4.06 0.59 -16.08
N ARG A 133 -3.45 -0.55 -15.81
CA ARG A 133 -4.19 -1.78 -15.47
C ARG A 133 -4.76 -1.80 -14.05
N ASN A 134 -4.19 -1.04 -13.12
CA ASN A 134 -4.43 -1.21 -11.68
C ASN A 134 -4.97 0.04 -10.98
N VAL A 135 -4.96 1.19 -11.62
CA VAL A 135 -5.37 2.47 -11.04
C VAL A 135 -6.45 3.10 -11.90
N THR A 136 -7.51 3.54 -11.25
CA THR A 136 -8.58 4.28 -11.90
C THR A 136 -8.10 5.70 -12.18
N LEU A 137 -7.83 5.99 -13.45
CA LEU A 137 -7.43 7.32 -13.91
C LEU A 137 -8.66 8.11 -14.40
N ARG A 138 -8.54 9.44 -14.38
CA ARG A 138 -9.53 10.33 -15.00
C ARG A 138 -9.52 10.13 -16.52
N ASP A 139 -10.66 10.38 -17.15
CA ASP A 139 -10.78 10.31 -18.62
C ASP A 139 -9.73 11.18 -19.30
N GLY A 140 -8.99 10.59 -20.22
CA GLY A 140 -7.94 11.26 -20.98
C GLY A 140 -6.62 11.52 -20.20
N ALA A 141 -6.52 11.08 -18.94
CA ALA A 141 -5.27 11.22 -18.20
C ALA A 141 -4.22 10.20 -18.65
N SER A 142 -2.97 10.66 -18.80
CA SER A 142 -1.82 9.79 -19.03
C SER A 142 -1.31 9.17 -17.72
N PRO A 143 -0.88 7.90 -17.70
CA PRO A 143 -0.27 7.27 -16.54
C PRO A 143 1.17 7.72 -16.25
N GLU A 144 1.78 8.51 -17.13
CA GLU A 144 3.21 8.85 -17.09
C GLU A 144 3.61 9.60 -15.82
N ALA A 145 2.81 10.59 -15.41
CA ALA A 145 3.10 11.34 -14.20
C ALA A 145 2.92 10.49 -12.94
N SER A 146 1.90 9.63 -12.86
CA SER A 146 1.74 8.65 -11.79
C SER A 146 2.90 7.66 -11.75
N ALA A 147 3.40 7.21 -12.91
CA ALA A 147 4.56 6.34 -13.00
C ALA A 147 5.83 7.02 -12.47
N ALA A 148 6.05 8.29 -12.84
CA ALA A 148 7.17 9.07 -12.33
C ALA A 148 7.08 9.28 -10.81
N LEU A 149 5.91 9.61 -10.28
CA LEU A 149 5.67 9.75 -8.84
C LEU A 149 5.92 8.44 -8.09
N MET A 150 5.44 7.30 -8.60
CA MET A 150 5.67 5.99 -7.98
C MET A 150 7.14 5.60 -8.00
N ARG A 151 7.86 5.86 -9.10
CA ARG A 151 9.30 5.59 -9.18
C ARG A 151 10.07 6.44 -8.19
N GLY A 152 9.78 7.75 -8.12
CA GLY A 152 10.39 8.64 -7.14
C GLY A 152 10.13 8.20 -5.70
N LEU A 153 8.91 7.76 -5.38
CA LEU A 153 8.58 7.18 -4.08
C LEU A 153 9.40 5.91 -3.81
N ALA A 154 9.48 4.97 -4.76
CA ALA A 154 10.25 3.75 -4.60
C ALA A 154 11.75 4.04 -4.39
N GLU A 155 12.32 5.01 -5.11
CA GLU A 155 13.71 5.45 -4.95
C GLU A 155 13.95 6.10 -3.57
N ALA A 156 13.03 6.95 -3.10
CA ALA A 156 13.11 7.55 -1.77
C ALA A 156 13.07 6.49 -0.67
N LEU A 157 12.18 5.50 -0.80
CA LEU A 157 12.07 4.39 0.14
C LEU A 157 13.35 3.53 0.23
N THR A 158 14.16 3.44 -0.84
CA THR A 158 15.44 2.70 -0.79
C THR A 158 16.47 3.37 0.12
N LYS A 159 16.34 4.67 0.37
CA LYS A 159 17.26 5.45 1.22
C LYS A 159 16.88 5.38 2.70
N ALA A 160 15.66 4.98 3.01
CA ALA A 160 15.20 4.83 4.38
C ALA A 160 15.78 3.55 5.01
N ASP A 161 16.35 3.68 6.20
CA ASP A 161 16.66 2.52 7.03
C ASP A 161 15.37 1.86 7.56
N SER A 162 15.48 0.64 8.07
CA SER A 162 14.33 -0.14 8.47
C SER A 162 13.58 0.45 9.66
N ASP A 163 14.28 1.10 10.60
CA ASP A 163 13.66 1.74 11.77
C ASP A 163 12.89 3.01 11.36
N ALA A 164 13.49 3.87 10.52
CA ALA A 164 12.82 5.04 9.97
C ALA A 164 11.60 4.65 9.12
N LEU A 165 11.71 3.55 8.35
CA LEU A 165 10.60 3.02 7.57
C LEU A 165 9.43 2.61 8.49
N LEU A 166 9.69 1.78 9.49
CA LEU A 166 8.66 1.30 10.42
C LEU A 166 8.04 2.44 11.25
N ALA A 167 8.83 3.44 11.59
CA ALA A 167 8.34 4.65 12.27
C ALA A 167 7.54 5.60 11.34
N GLY A 168 7.54 5.35 10.01
CA GLY A 168 6.92 6.27 9.04
C GLY A 168 7.64 7.62 8.92
N SER A 169 8.89 7.72 9.36
CA SER A 169 9.68 8.96 9.46
C SER A 169 10.70 9.12 8.34
N PHE A 170 10.41 8.62 7.16
CA PHE A 170 11.28 8.77 5.97
C PHE A 170 10.90 10.01 5.15
N ALA A 171 11.92 10.65 4.57
CA ALA A 171 11.78 11.77 3.65
C ALA A 171 11.47 11.29 2.21
N LEU A 172 10.72 12.11 1.45
CA LEU A 172 10.40 11.91 0.02
C LEU A 172 11.11 12.96 -0.83
#